data_3b3310438299dea2362f87aba1490747
#
_entry.id   3b3310438299dea2362f87aba1490747
#
_cell.length_a   1.000
_cell.length_b   1.000
_cell.length_c   1.000
_cell.angle_alpha   90.00
_cell.angle_beta   90.00
_cell.angle_gamma   90.00
#
_symmetry.space_group_name_H-M   'P 1'
#
loop_
_entity.id
_entity.type
_entity.pdbx_description
1 polymer ?
#
loop_
_entity_poly.entity_id
_entity_poly.type
_entity_poly.pdbx_seq_one_letter_code
_entity_poly.pdbx_strand_id
1 'polypeptide(L)'
;MRVVVFGASGGVGSQAVAAAVAQGMEVVAVARSRPAVPAEVESVAMDVQDAAAVHTVLRGSDAVLWCIGVTKRSGPDVGHRAMPHVVAAAQEHGVERLVSVSGAGVTLPGDNKAAGARLMSGLTRRLAADLVQDKEGEHAILCASSLSWTEARPPRLVDREATGRWALVEHAPGLTAKPVTKADAALAMLELAGSRSWVRRSPFLVAA
;
A
#
# COMPACT_ATOMS: atom_id res chain seq x y z
N MET A 1 -11.01 -15.34 -2.81
CA MET A 1 -10.90 -13.94 -2.38
C MET A 1 -10.68 -13.08 -3.61
N ARG A 2 -11.52 -12.05 -3.79
CA ARG A 2 -11.39 -11.07 -4.86
C ARG A 2 -10.68 -9.82 -4.32
N VAL A 3 -9.52 -9.46 -4.91
CA VAL A 3 -8.71 -8.32 -4.47
C VAL A 3 -8.60 -7.26 -5.56
N VAL A 4 -8.75 -5.99 -5.17
CA VAL A 4 -8.48 -4.85 -6.05
C VAL A 4 -7.12 -4.28 -5.73
N VAL A 5 -6.22 -4.25 -6.72
CA VAL A 5 -4.86 -3.72 -6.58
C VAL A 5 -4.77 -2.36 -7.26
N PHE A 6 -4.82 -1.29 -6.49
CA PHE A 6 -4.57 0.06 -6.99
C PHE A 6 -3.07 0.30 -7.15
N GLY A 7 -2.67 0.89 -8.26
CA GLY A 7 -1.26 1.07 -8.61
C GLY A 7 -0.61 -0.18 -9.20
N ALA A 8 -1.39 -1.02 -9.88
CA ALA A 8 -0.96 -2.29 -10.46
C ALA A 8 0.19 -2.20 -11.46
N SER A 9 0.43 -1.04 -12.07
CA SER A 9 1.60 -0.79 -12.94
C SER A 9 2.86 -0.38 -12.17
N GLY A 10 2.75 -0.16 -10.84
CA GLY A 10 3.87 0.22 -9.99
C GLY A 10 4.70 -0.97 -9.54
N GLY A 11 5.88 -0.70 -8.97
CA GLY A 11 6.82 -1.76 -8.61
C GLY A 11 6.28 -2.76 -7.58
N VAL A 12 5.55 -2.32 -6.53
CA VAL A 12 4.91 -3.22 -5.56
C VAL A 12 3.61 -3.77 -6.11
N GLY A 13 2.79 -2.93 -6.76
CA GLY A 13 1.49 -3.34 -7.28
C GLY A 13 1.57 -4.43 -8.35
N SER A 14 2.54 -4.38 -9.26
CA SER A 14 2.74 -5.44 -10.25
C SER A 14 3.15 -6.77 -9.62
N GLN A 15 3.98 -6.73 -8.58
CA GLN A 15 4.33 -7.92 -7.81
C GLN A 15 3.13 -8.46 -7.01
N ALA A 16 2.27 -7.56 -6.49
CA ALA A 16 1.06 -7.96 -5.78
C ALA A 16 0.05 -8.65 -6.72
N VAL A 17 -0.12 -8.14 -7.93
CA VAL A 17 -0.95 -8.80 -8.96
C VAL A 17 -0.40 -10.19 -9.26
N ALA A 18 0.88 -10.31 -9.58
CA ALA A 18 1.50 -11.61 -9.91
C ALA A 18 1.39 -12.62 -8.76
N ALA A 19 1.66 -12.18 -7.53
CA ALA A 19 1.58 -13.05 -6.36
C ALA A 19 0.14 -13.46 -6.01
N ALA A 20 -0.84 -12.57 -6.19
CA ALA A 20 -2.26 -12.87 -5.96
C ALA A 20 -2.78 -13.91 -6.97
N VAL A 21 -2.43 -13.75 -8.25
CA VAL A 21 -2.76 -14.75 -9.30
C VAL A 21 -2.13 -16.10 -8.97
N ALA A 22 -0.85 -16.13 -8.59
CA ALA A 22 -0.17 -17.38 -8.21
C ALA A 22 -0.81 -18.08 -7.00
N GLN A 23 -1.51 -17.33 -6.14
CA GLN A 23 -2.27 -17.85 -5.00
C GLN A 23 -3.73 -18.19 -5.35
N GLY A 24 -4.13 -18.13 -6.62
CA GLY A 24 -5.48 -18.45 -7.10
C GLY A 24 -6.55 -17.41 -6.67
N MET A 25 -6.16 -16.18 -6.41
CA MET A 25 -7.10 -15.09 -6.09
C MET A 25 -7.68 -14.52 -7.38
N GLU A 26 -8.92 -14.03 -7.30
CA GLU A 26 -9.51 -13.18 -8.33
C GLU A 26 -8.94 -11.76 -8.19
N VAL A 27 -8.36 -11.23 -9.25
CA VAL A 27 -7.61 -9.96 -9.19
C VAL A 27 -8.18 -8.94 -10.15
N VAL A 28 -8.43 -7.73 -9.62
CA VAL A 28 -8.70 -6.54 -10.42
C VAL A 28 -7.48 -5.62 -10.34
N ALA A 29 -6.78 -5.47 -11.45
CA ALA A 29 -5.58 -4.65 -11.56
C ALA A 29 -5.91 -3.24 -12.06
N VAL A 30 -5.73 -2.24 -11.20
CA VAL A 30 -6.11 -0.85 -11.47
C VAL A 30 -4.88 0.04 -11.62
N ALA A 31 -4.82 0.78 -12.73
CA ALA A 31 -3.81 1.81 -12.96
C ALA A 31 -4.33 2.91 -13.89
N ARG A 32 -3.61 4.02 -14.03
CA ARG A 32 -3.98 5.14 -14.95
C ARG A 32 -3.99 4.76 -16.43
N SER A 33 -3.09 3.88 -16.82
CA SER A 33 -3.09 3.22 -18.13
C SER A 33 -3.27 1.74 -17.90
N ARG A 34 -3.88 1.04 -18.86
CA ARG A 34 -4.17 -0.39 -18.74
C ARG A 34 -2.89 -1.15 -18.37
N PRO A 35 -2.83 -1.78 -17.17
CA PRO A 35 -1.65 -2.55 -16.78
C PRO A 35 -1.48 -3.79 -17.68
N ALA A 36 -0.23 -4.13 -17.96
CA ALA A 36 0.10 -5.39 -18.64
C ALA A 36 0.02 -6.52 -17.60
N VAL A 37 -1.02 -7.33 -17.69
CA VAL A 37 -1.32 -8.42 -16.75
C VAL A 37 -1.74 -9.67 -17.55
N PRO A 38 -1.68 -10.89 -16.95
CA PRO A 38 -2.22 -12.10 -17.55
C PRO A 38 -3.69 -11.94 -17.98
N ALA A 39 -4.10 -12.73 -18.98
CA ALA A 39 -5.44 -12.60 -19.58
C ALA A 39 -6.60 -12.88 -18.61
N GLU A 40 -6.37 -13.68 -17.58
CA GLU A 40 -7.31 -14.00 -16.52
C GLU A 40 -7.52 -12.87 -15.50
N VAL A 41 -6.69 -11.82 -15.53
CA VAL A 41 -6.77 -10.67 -14.62
C VAL A 41 -7.63 -9.58 -15.22
N GLU A 42 -8.64 -9.14 -14.48
CA GLU A 42 -9.42 -7.96 -14.86
C GLU A 42 -8.53 -6.71 -14.81
N SER A 43 -8.33 -6.07 -15.97
CA SER A 43 -7.43 -4.92 -16.12
C SER A 43 -8.23 -3.65 -16.35
N VAL A 44 -8.16 -2.69 -15.42
CA VAL A 44 -8.92 -1.44 -15.44
C VAL A 44 -7.98 -0.24 -15.55
N ALA A 45 -8.22 0.58 -16.58
CA ALA A 45 -7.56 1.89 -16.74
C ALA A 45 -8.48 2.98 -16.18
N MET A 46 -8.05 3.67 -15.11
CA MET A 46 -8.83 4.75 -14.49
C MET A 46 -7.96 5.72 -13.70
N ASP A 47 -8.47 6.91 -13.49
CA ASP A 47 -7.94 7.82 -12.48
C ASP A 47 -8.54 7.48 -11.10
N VAL A 48 -7.68 7.28 -10.12
CA VAL A 48 -8.11 7.00 -8.73
C VAL A 48 -8.81 8.18 -8.05
N GLN A 49 -8.74 9.37 -8.65
CA GLN A 49 -9.48 10.56 -8.20
C GLN A 49 -10.91 10.62 -8.76
N ASP A 50 -11.27 9.72 -9.68
CA ASP A 50 -12.64 9.55 -10.15
C ASP A 50 -13.44 8.67 -9.16
N ALA A 51 -14.24 9.30 -8.31
CA ALA A 51 -15.03 8.63 -7.28
C ALA A 51 -15.99 7.59 -7.86
N ALA A 52 -16.62 7.84 -9.02
CA ALA A 52 -17.56 6.91 -9.65
C ALA A 52 -16.85 5.67 -10.18
N ALA A 53 -15.66 5.85 -10.77
CA ALA A 53 -14.83 4.74 -11.22
C ALA A 53 -14.32 3.89 -10.03
N VAL A 54 -13.87 4.54 -8.92
CA VAL A 54 -13.48 3.85 -7.68
C VAL A 54 -14.65 3.05 -7.11
N HIS A 55 -15.83 3.65 -7.02
CA HIS A 55 -17.03 2.96 -6.55
C HIS A 55 -17.34 1.72 -7.40
N THR A 56 -17.29 1.85 -8.73
CA THR A 56 -17.59 0.75 -9.64
C THR A 56 -16.62 -0.42 -9.48
N VAL A 57 -15.31 -0.14 -9.37
CA VAL A 57 -14.26 -1.19 -9.34
C VAL A 57 -14.23 -1.97 -8.02
N LEU A 58 -14.72 -1.39 -6.92
CA LEU A 58 -14.72 -2.04 -5.60
C LEU A 58 -15.92 -2.98 -5.39
N ARG A 59 -16.91 -2.98 -6.28
CA ARG A 59 -18.10 -3.84 -6.13
C ARG A 59 -17.74 -5.31 -6.09
N GLY A 60 -18.19 -6.00 -5.05
CA GLY A 60 -17.99 -7.44 -4.86
C GLY A 60 -16.55 -7.84 -4.52
N SER A 61 -15.73 -6.90 -4.09
CA SER A 61 -14.35 -7.19 -3.66
C SER A 61 -14.30 -7.51 -2.17
N ASP A 62 -13.34 -8.35 -1.77
CA ASP A 62 -13.10 -8.73 -0.38
C ASP A 62 -12.06 -7.82 0.28
N ALA A 63 -11.07 -7.35 -0.50
CA ALA A 63 -9.98 -6.53 0.02
C ALA A 63 -9.42 -5.55 -1.02
N VAL A 64 -8.83 -4.46 -0.51
CA VAL A 64 -8.08 -3.46 -1.28
C VAL A 64 -6.59 -3.56 -0.94
N LEU A 65 -5.75 -3.65 -1.98
CA LEU A 65 -4.32 -3.44 -1.89
C LEU A 65 -3.98 -2.06 -2.49
N TRP A 66 -3.56 -1.14 -1.64
CA TRP A 66 -3.26 0.23 -2.02
C TRP A 66 -1.76 0.42 -2.23
N CYS A 67 -1.33 0.42 -3.51
CA CYS A 67 0.07 0.56 -3.93
C CYS A 67 0.32 1.89 -4.66
N ILE A 68 -0.52 2.89 -4.45
CA ILE A 68 -0.36 4.22 -5.01
C ILE A 68 0.75 4.97 -4.26
N GLY A 69 1.55 5.71 -5.00
CA GLY A 69 2.56 6.61 -4.46
C GLY A 69 2.76 7.81 -5.38
N VAL A 70 3.31 8.88 -4.82
CA VAL A 70 3.61 10.11 -5.56
C VAL A 70 4.69 9.84 -6.60
N THR A 71 4.44 10.26 -7.82
CA THR A 71 5.34 10.18 -8.96
C THR A 71 5.34 11.50 -9.72
N LYS A 72 6.31 11.72 -10.60
CA LYS A 72 6.33 12.92 -11.46
C LYS A 72 5.06 13.12 -12.31
N ARG A 73 4.24 12.08 -12.47
CA ARG A 73 3.02 12.09 -13.29
C ARG A 73 1.72 12.07 -12.49
N SER A 74 1.78 11.94 -11.17
CA SER A 74 0.57 11.74 -10.34
C SER A 74 0.09 13.00 -9.61
N GLY A 75 0.88 14.05 -9.56
CA GLY A 75 0.68 15.13 -8.60
C GLY A 75 1.19 14.78 -7.20
N PRO A 76 1.35 15.78 -6.33
CA PRO A 76 2.01 15.61 -5.03
C PRO A 76 1.11 14.98 -3.95
N ASP A 77 -0.20 14.94 -4.15
CA ASP A 77 -1.23 14.60 -3.17
C ASP A 77 -2.23 13.54 -3.68
N VAL A 78 -1.80 12.72 -4.64
CA VAL A 78 -2.67 11.78 -5.34
C VAL A 78 -3.35 10.77 -4.42
N GLY A 79 -2.62 10.23 -3.45
CA GLY A 79 -3.15 9.26 -2.50
C GLY A 79 -4.08 9.90 -1.49
N HIS A 80 -3.68 11.03 -0.93
CA HIS A 80 -4.50 11.81 0.02
C HIS A 80 -5.85 12.19 -0.60
N ARG A 81 -5.88 12.65 -1.86
CA ARG A 81 -7.11 13.02 -2.55
C ARG A 81 -7.99 11.85 -2.93
N ALA A 82 -7.39 10.71 -3.29
CA ALA A 82 -8.13 9.53 -3.70
C ALA A 82 -8.64 8.68 -2.52
N MET A 83 -7.94 8.66 -1.40
CA MET A 83 -8.28 7.80 -0.26
C MET A 83 -9.70 8.01 0.28
N PRO A 84 -10.29 9.22 0.35
CA PRO A 84 -11.68 9.39 0.75
C PRO A 84 -12.67 8.65 -0.16
N HIS A 85 -12.42 8.61 -1.48
CA HIS A 85 -13.25 7.89 -2.43
C HIS A 85 -13.17 6.38 -2.23
N VAL A 86 -11.94 5.87 -1.97
CA VAL A 86 -11.72 4.45 -1.68
C VAL A 86 -12.40 4.04 -0.37
N VAL A 87 -12.28 4.84 0.68
CA VAL A 87 -12.92 4.58 1.98
C VAL A 87 -14.44 4.57 1.83
N ALA A 88 -15.02 5.58 1.18
CA ALA A 88 -16.47 5.68 0.98
C ALA A 88 -17.01 4.48 0.18
N ALA A 89 -16.38 4.16 -0.95
CA ALA A 89 -16.79 3.04 -1.79
C ALA A 89 -16.60 1.67 -1.08
N ALA A 90 -15.51 1.51 -0.33
CA ALA A 90 -15.27 0.28 0.44
C ALA A 90 -16.36 0.08 1.51
N GLN A 91 -16.71 1.13 2.25
CA GLN A 91 -17.78 1.08 3.26
C GLN A 91 -19.13 0.76 2.63
N GLU A 92 -19.47 1.36 1.50
CA GLU A 92 -20.75 1.13 0.81
C GLU A 92 -20.87 -0.29 0.28
N HIS A 93 -19.79 -0.87 -0.24
CA HIS A 93 -19.75 -2.24 -0.76
C HIS A 93 -19.43 -3.32 0.28
N GLY A 94 -19.22 -2.94 1.55
CA GLY A 94 -18.88 -3.89 2.61
C GLY A 94 -17.46 -4.46 2.50
N VAL A 95 -16.56 -3.78 1.80
CA VAL A 95 -15.14 -4.15 1.71
C VAL A 95 -14.43 -3.66 2.97
N GLU A 96 -14.29 -4.53 3.96
CA GLU A 96 -13.73 -4.13 5.26
C GLU A 96 -12.21 -4.00 5.26
N ARG A 97 -11.50 -4.78 4.43
CA ARG A 97 -10.05 -4.93 4.52
C ARG A 97 -9.32 -4.05 3.52
N LEU A 98 -8.43 -3.19 4.02
CA LEU A 98 -7.53 -2.37 3.21
C LEU A 98 -6.09 -2.54 3.69
N VAL A 99 -5.17 -2.87 2.79
CA VAL A 99 -3.75 -2.92 3.08
C VAL A 99 -3.01 -1.94 2.17
N SER A 100 -2.29 -1.00 2.78
CA SER A 100 -1.50 -0.01 2.04
C SER A 100 -0.01 -0.23 2.22
N VAL A 101 0.79 0.20 1.24
CA VAL A 101 2.23 0.36 1.38
C VAL A 101 2.56 1.83 1.56
N SER A 102 3.27 2.12 2.66
CA SER A 102 3.79 3.44 3.00
C SER A 102 5.33 3.37 3.04
N GLY A 103 5.98 3.97 4.01
CA GLY A 103 7.43 3.89 4.19
C GLY A 103 7.87 4.18 5.62
N ALA A 104 8.96 3.57 6.06
CA ALA A 104 9.53 3.80 7.38
C ALA A 104 10.01 5.26 7.58
N GLY A 105 10.26 5.99 6.48
CA GLY A 105 10.59 7.42 6.51
C GLY A 105 9.43 8.33 6.92
N VAL A 106 8.19 7.90 6.72
CA VAL A 106 6.99 8.62 7.18
C VAL A 106 6.89 8.50 8.71
N THR A 107 6.67 9.62 9.39
CA THR A 107 6.52 9.63 10.85
C THR A 107 5.05 9.79 11.21
N LEU A 108 4.50 8.79 11.88
CA LEU A 108 3.11 8.73 12.28
C LEU A 108 2.94 9.01 13.77
N PRO A 109 1.76 9.50 14.22
CA PRO A 109 1.46 9.64 15.63
C PRO A 109 1.67 8.32 16.39
N GLY A 110 2.36 8.38 17.54
CA GLY A 110 2.69 7.18 18.34
C GLY A 110 3.95 6.44 17.91
N ASP A 111 4.64 6.83 16.84
CA ASP A 111 5.91 6.23 16.44
C ASP A 111 6.99 6.45 17.52
N ASN A 112 7.55 5.36 18.04
CA ASN A 112 8.72 5.40 18.89
C ASN A 112 9.98 5.10 18.09
N LYS A 113 10.51 6.13 17.40
CA LYS A 113 11.72 6.04 16.58
C LYS A 113 12.96 6.39 17.39
N ALA A 114 13.99 5.56 17.35
CA ALA A 114 15.31 5.88 17.87
C ALA A 114 15.94 7.08 17.12
N ALA A 115 16.95 7.73 17.71
CA ALA A 115 17.56 8.95 17.15
C ALA A 115 17.99 8.79 15.68
N GLY A 116 18.63 7.68 15.32
CA GLY A 116 19.02 7.40 13.93
C GLY A 116 17.82 7.28 12.97
N ALA A 117 16.75 6.63 13.38
CA ALA A 117 15.54 6.53 12.57
C ALA A 117 14.83 7.89 12.42
N ARG A 118 14.86 8.75 13.45
CA ARG A 118 14.37 10.13 13.38
C ARG A 118 15.16 10.96 12.37
N LEU A 119 16.49 10.86 12.40
CA LEU A 119 17.36 11.55 11.44
C LEU A 119 17.04 11.13 10.01
N MET A 120 16.88 9.83 9.75
CA MET A 120 16.50 9.32 8.42
C MET A 120 15.11 9.79 8.00
N SER A 121 14.15 9.82 8.92
CA SER A 121 12.82 10.38 8.62
C SER A 121 12.89 11.87 8.27
N GLY A 122 13.71 12.65 8.97
CA GLY A 122 13.95 14.05 8.64
C GLY A 122 14.57 14.25 7.26
N LEU A 123 15.54 13.41 6.90
CA LEU A 123 16.15 13.43 5.57
C LEU A 123 15.12 13.03 4.49
N THR A 124 14.34 11.98 4.71
CA THR A 124 13.28 11.56 3.80
C THR A 124 12.25 12.68 3.60
N ARG A 125 11.80 13.33 4.67
CA ARG A 125 10.89 14.47 4.59
C ARG A 125 11.48 15.61 3.75
N ARG A 126 12.78 15.87 3.85
CA ARG A 126 13.43 16.93 3.07
C ARG A 126 13.56 16.58 1.59
N LEU A 127 13.83 15.32 1.25
CA LEU A 127 14.10 14.86 -0.12
C LEU A 127 12.85 14.41 -0.87
N ALA A 128 11.80 14.02 -0.15
CA ALA A 128 10.55 13.48 -0.70
C ALA A 128 9.33 14.03 0.06
N ALA A 129 9.28 15.36 0.22
CA ALA A 129 8.27 16.04 1.02
C ALA A 129 6.85 15.70 0.58
N ASP A 130 6.58 15.77 -0.71
CA ASP A 130 5.27 15.48 -1.30
C ASP A 130 4.81 14.05 -0.97
N LEU A 131 5.71 13.06 -1.13
CA LEU A 131 5.40 11.68 -0.80
C LEU A 131 5.09 11.50 0.70
N VAL A 132 5.86 12.15 1.57
CA VAL A 132 5.65 12.06 3.03
C VAL A 132 4.32 12.69 3.42
N GLN A 133 4.01 13.88 2.89
CA GLN A 133 2.75 14.57 3.16
C GLN A 133 1.54 13.80 2.64
N ASP A 134 1.63 13.25 1.43
CA ASP A 134 0.60 12.40 0.83
C ASP A 134 0.29 11.19 1.71
N LYS A 135 1.33 10.48 2.19
CA LYS A 135 1.17 9.31 3.08
C LYS A 135 0.68 9.67 4.49
N GLU A 136 1.07 10.81 5.03
CA GLU A 136 0.51 11.32 6.29
C GLU A 136 -0.98 11.65 6.15
N GLY A 137 -1.39 12.23 5.02
CA GLY A 137 -2.79 12.48 4.69
C GLY A 137 -3.61 11.20 4.51
N GLU A 138 -3.11 10.21 3.76
CA GLU A 138 -3.74 8.89 3.65
C GLU A 138 -3.96 8.26 5.04
N HIS A 139 -2.93 8.27 5.88
CA HIS A 139 -3.00 7.74 7.24
C HIS A 139 -4.09 8.39 8.08
N ALA A 140 -4.19 9.72 8.04
CA ALA A 140 -5.22 10.44 8.81
C ALA A 140 -6.64 10.02 8.39
N ILE A 141 -6.89 9.84 7.07
CA ILE A 141 -8.16 9.38 6.54
C ILE A 141 -8.46 7.95 6.97
N LEU A 142 -7.49 7.06 6.88
CA LEU A 142 -7.63 5.66 7.32
C LEU A 142 -7.93 5.58 8.82
N CYS A 143 -7.26 6.37 9.65
CA CYS A 143 -7.53 6.44 11.09
C CYS A 143 -8.96 6.89 11.41
N ALA A 144 -9.51 7.81 10.63
CA ALA A 144 -10.88 8.30 10.78
C ALA A 144 -11.95 7.32 10.24
N SER A 145 -11.56 6.35 9.41
CA SER A 145 -12.48 5.38 8.81
C SER A 145 -12.84 4.23 9.77
N SER A 146 -13.88 3.48 9.44
CA SER A 146 -14.23 2.21 10.11
C SER A 146 -13.53 0.98 9.53
N LEU A 147 -12.71 1.13 8.49
CA LEU A 147 -12.06 0.01 7.82
C LEU A 147 -11.06 -0.73 8.72
N SER A 148 -10.92 -2.02 8.48
CA SER A 148 -9.86 -2.87 9.01
C SER A 148 -8.57 -2.66 8.20
N TRP A 149 -7.98 -1.47 8.29
CA TRP A 149 -6.80 -1.11 7.52
C TRP A 149 -5.49 -1.57 8.16
N THR A 150 -4.45 -1.74 7.34
CA THR A 150 -3.04 -1.90 7.77
C THR A 150 -2.13 -1.18 6.81
N GLU A 151 -1.13 -0.46 7.31
CA GLU A 151 -0.09 0.19 6.50
C GLU A 151 1.25 -0.51 6.72
N ALA A 152 1.75 -1.24 5.73
CA ALA A 152 3.07 -1.83 5.76
C ALA A 152 4.13 -0.75 5.45
N ARG A 153 5.12 -0.58 6.33
CA ARG A 153 6.13 0.49 6.23
C ARG A 153 7.56 -0.04 6.05
N PRO A 154 7.97 -0.41 4.82
CA PRO A 154 9.35 -0.85 4.55
C PRO A 154 10.35 0.32 4.68
N PRO A 155 11.61 0.07 5.10
CA PRO A 155 12.67 1.08 5.16
C PRO A 155 13.13 1.52 3.77
N ARG A 156 13.31 0.59 2.86
CA ARG A 156 13.68 0.79 1.45
C ARG A 156 13.23 -0.41 0.64
N LEU A 157 12.67 -0.13 -0.54
CA LEU A 157 12.27 -1.16 -1.49
C LEU A 157 13.31 -1.31 -2.61
N VAL A 158 13.58 -2.54 -3.02
CA VAL A 158 14.50 -2.88 -4.12
C VAL A 158 13.87 -3.84 -5.10
N ASP A 159 14.28 -3.73 -6.37
CA ASP A 159 13.90 -4.64 -7.45
C ASP A 159 14.81 -5.88 -7.41
N ARG A 160 14.35 -6.92 -6.72
CA ARG A 160 14.99 -8.23 -6.65
C ARG A 160 13.90 -9.29 -6.50
N GLU A 161 14.26 -10.54 -6.73
CA GLU A 161 13.39 -11.69 -6.46
C GLU A 161 12.95 -11.74 -5.00
N ALA A 162 11.79 -12.35 -4.76
CA ALA A 162 11.29 -12.57 -3.41
C ALA A 162 12.27 -13.46 -2.62
N THR A 163 12.52 -13.07 -1.39
CA THR A 163 13.32 -13.90 -0.47
C THR A 163 12.44 -14.86 0.34
N GLY A 164 11.16 -14.56 0.45
CA GLY A 164 10.22 -15.23 1.35
C GLY A 164 10.51 -14.99 2.82
N ARG A 165 11.36 -14.02 3.16
CA ARG A 165 11.79 -13.74 4.52
C ARG A 165 11.55 -12.28 4.87
N TRP A 166 10.48 -12.03 5.61
CA TRP A 166 10.15 -10.72 6.18
C TRP A 166 9.52 -10.88 7.55
N ALA A 167 9.49 -9.79 8.30
CA ALA A 167 8.73 -9.68 9.54
C ALA A 167 8.04 -8.32 9.62
N LEU A 168 6.91 -8.30 10.32
CA LEU A 168 6.20 -7.08 10.70
C LEU A 168 6.51 -6.78 12.16
N VAL A 169 7.02 -5.58 12.44
CA VAL A 169 7.48 -5.18 13.77
C VAL A 169 6.94 -3.80 14.16
N GLU A 170 6.77 -3.57 15.46
CA GLU A 170 6.28 -2.28 15.99
C GLU A 170 7.36 -1.19 15.99
N HIS A 171 8.60 -1.56 16.14
CA HIS A 171 9.71 -0.61 16.28
C HIS A 171 10.35 -0.27 14.94
N ALA A 172 10.64 1.00 14.74
CA ALA A 172 11.29 1.45 13.51
C ALA A 172 12.65 0.78 13.35
N PRO A 173 12.96 0.24 12.14
CA PRO A 173 14.26 -0.34 11.86
C PRO A 173 15.36 0.70 11.96
N GLY A 174 16.56 0.27 12.37
CA GLY A 174 17.74 1.12 12.47
C GLY A 174 18.29 1.53 11.10
N LEU A 175 19.32 2.37 11.12
CA LEU A 175 19.99 2.87 9.90
C LEU A 175 20.58 1.76 9.01
N THR A 176 20.96 0.64 9.60
CA THR A 176 21.53 -0.53 8.91
C THR A 176 20.50 -1.53 8.43
N ALA A 177 19.21 -1.20 8.52
CA ALA A 177 18.16 -2.10 8.09
C ALA A 177 18.33 -2.51 6.62
N LYS A 178 18.27 -3.81 6.38
CA LYS A 178 18.33 -4.36 5.03
C LYS A 178 17.11 -3.89 4.22
N PRO A 179 17.27 -3.67 2.91
CA PRO A 179 16.14 -3.36 2.05
C PRO A 179 15.20 -4.56 1.95
N VAL A 180 13.90 -4.29 1.79
CA VAL A 180 12.88 -5.29 1.48
C VAL A 180 12.70 -5.35 -0.03
N THR A 181 12.51 -6.52 -0.60
CA THR A 181 12.21 -6.61 -2.03
C THR A 181 10.77 -6.16 -2.30
N LYS A 182 10.49 -5.63 -3.47
CA LYS A 182 9.11 -5.27 -3.84
C LYS A 182 8.20 -6.50 -3.86
N ALA A 183 8.76 -7.65 -4.22
CA ALA A 183 8.07 -8.94 -4.21
C ALA A 183 7.73 -9.38 -2.78
N ASP A 184 8.67 -9.30 -1.82
CA ASP A 184 8.39 -9.61 -0.42
C ASP A 184 7.36 -8.62 0.19
N ALA A 185 7.43 -7.35 -0.17
CA ALA A 185 6.42 -6.38 0.26
C ALA A 185 5.01 -6.73 -0.27
N ALA A 186 4.92 -7.17 -1.52
CA ALA A 186 3.67 -7.63 -2.12
C ALA A 186 3.11 -8.88 -1.42
N LEU A 187 3.97 -9.85 -1.13
CA LEU A 187 3.58 -11.06 -0.39
C LEU A 187 3.10 -10.74 1.03
N ALA A 188 3.80 -9.85 1.74
CA ALA A 188 3.38 -9.38 3.06
C ALA A 188 2.02 -8.66 3.02
N MET A 189 1.77 -7.85 2.00
CA MET A 189 0.46 -7.21 1.82
C MET A 189 -0.66 -8.21 1.57
N LEU A 190 -0.42 -9.26 0.79
CA LEU A 190 -1.40 -10.32 0.55
C LEU A 190 -1.68 -11.16 1.80
N GLU A 191 -0.65 -11.50 2.56
CA GLU A 191 -0.81 -12.16 3.86
C GLU A 191 -1.67 -11.31 4.82
N LEU A 192 -1.38 -10.02 4.88
CA LEU A 192 -2.18 -9.07 5.67
C LEU A 192 -3.61 -8.98 5.18
N ALA A 193 -3.86 -9.00 3.87
CA ALA A 193 -5.19 -8.96 3.30
C ALA A 193 -6.04 -10.18 3.68
N GLY A 194 -5.43 -11.35 3.77
CA GLY A 194 -6.07 -12.60 4.18
C GLY A 194 -6.17 -12.81 5.69
N SER A 195 -5.64 -11.89 6.52
CA SER A 195 -5.58 -12.07 7.97
C SER A 195 -6.20 -10.89 8.74
N ARG A 196 -6.49 -11.13 10.03
CA ARG A 196 -6.90 -10.07 10.98
C ARG A 196 -5.72 -9.54 11.81
N SER A 197 -4.49 -9.91 11.49
CA SER A 197 -3.32 -9.36 12.15
C SER A 197 -3.10 -7.90 11.77
N TRP A 198 -2.54 -7.12 12.67
CA TRP A 198 -2.19 -5.71 12.46
C TRP A 198 -3.34 -4.80 12.02
N VAL A 199 -4.60 -5.15 12.31
CA VAL A 199 -5.75 -4.30 12.01
C VAL A 199 -5.63 -2.97 12.75
N ARG A 200 -5.83 -1.87 12.01
CA ARG A 200 -5.69 -0.47 12.44
C ARG A 200 -4.31 -0.16 13.01
N ARG A 201 -3.28 -0.76 12.39
CA ARG A 201 -1.87 -0.59 12.76
C ARG A 201 -1.01 -0.27 11.54
N SER A 202 0.14 0.34 11.81
CA SER A 202 1.13 0.71 10.80
C SER A 202 2.50 0.08 11.11
N PRO A 203 2.62 -1.27 11.05
CA PRO A 203 3.87 -1.95 11.36
C PRO A 203 4.98 -1.61 10.37
N PHE A 204 6.23 -1.69 10.84
CA PHE A 204 7.37 -1.67 9.95
C PHE A 204 7.56 -3.05 9.33
N LEU A 205 7.75 -3.08 8.01
CA LEU A 205 8.06 -4.30 7.26
C LEU A 205 9.58 -4.40 7.09
N VAL A 206 10.19 -5.41 7.65
CA VAL A 206 11.65 -5.60 7.64
C VAL A 206 12.04 -6.92 6.96
N ALA A 207 13.21 -6.97 6.34
CA ALA A 207 13.81 -8.21 5.89
C ALA A 207 14.29 -9.02 7.11
N ALA A 208 13.93 -10.31 7.17
CA ALA A 208 14.31 -11.25 8.22
C ALA A 208 15.59 -12.04 7.87
#